data_4466c0a94ed947184e2f8f68dcb31ceb
#
_entry.id   4466c0a94ed947184e2f8f68dcb31ceb
#
_cell.length_a   1.000
_cell.length_b   1.000
_cell.length_c   1.000
_cell.angle_alpha   90.00
_cell.angle_beta   90.00
_cell.angle_gamma   90.00
#
_symmetry.space_group_name_H-M   'P 1'
#
loop_
_entity.id
_entity.type
_entity.pdbx_description
1 polymer ?
#
loop_
_entity_poly.entity_id
_entity_poly.type
_entity_poly.pdbx_seq_one_letter_code
_entity_poly.pdbx_strand_id
1 'polypeptide(L)'
;ETESMVDTDEQVVYKGLKSQWIAQVKDTAGKLLAQTDWMIVRKYERKVAIPEAVVAKRAAIIAEADRLETAIAACADVEALAGVVVVQNWGE
;
A
#
# COMPACT_ATOMS: atom_id res chain seq x y z
N GLU A 1 27.17 -20.08 11.48
CA GLU A 1 27.00 -18.88 12.01
C GLU A 1 27.56 -17.82 11.13
N THR A 2 28.58 -18.06 10.54
CA THR A 2 29.09 -17.08 9.72
C THR A 2 28.27 -16.83 8.52
N GLU A 3 27.51 -17.76 8.06
CA GLU A 3 26.74 -17.53 6.94
C GLU A 3 25.68 -16.54 7.16
N SER A 4 25.14 -16.53 8.33
CA SER A 4 24.13 -15.55 8.58
C SER A 4 24.73 -14.17 8.55
N MET A 5 26.00 -14.03 8.90
CA MET A 5 26.63 -12.75 8.79
C MET A 5 26.91 -12.37 7.37
N VAL A 6 27.25 -13.32 6.54
CA VAL A 6 27.51 -13.03 5.17
C VAL A 6 26.30 -12.52 4.44
N ASP A 7 25.16 -13.16 4.70
CA ASP A 7 23.95 -12.76 4.05
C ASP A 7 23.43 -11.47 4.54
N THR A 8 23.75 -11.17 5.75
CA THR A 8 23.00 -10.25 6.55
C THR A 8 22.91 -8.88 5.99
N ASP A 9 23.98 -8.31 5.47
CA ASP A 9 23.95 -6.90 5.06
C ASP A 9 22.96 -6.66 3.94
N GLU A 10 23.06 -7.42 2.87
CA GLU A 10 22.18 -7.22 1.75
C GLU A 10 20.76 -7.62 2.06
N GLN A 11 20.60 -8.73 2.77
CA GLN A 11 19.27 -9.21 3.08
C GLN A 11 18.55 -8.30 4.06
N VAL A 12 19.26 -7.77 5.03
CA VAL A 12 18.65 -6.86 5.98
C VAL A 12 18.22 -5.57 5.27
N VAL A 13 19.07 -5.04 4.41
CA VAL A 13 18.72 -3.85 3.66
C VAL A 13 17.52 -4.12 2.76
N TYR A 14 17.50 -5.25 2.08
CA TYR A 14 16.40 -5.59 1.18
C TYR A 14 15.09 -5.76 1.95
N LYS A 15 15.14 -6.48 3.07
CA LYS A 15 13.94 -6.66 3.88
C LYS A 15 13.47 -5.33 4.48
N GLY A 16 14.42 -4.48 4.85
CA GLY A 16 14.09 -3.16 5.34
C GLY A 16 13.41 -2.31 4.28
N LEU A 17 13.89 -2.38 3.03
CA LEU A 17 13.27 -1.67 1.93
C LEU A 17 11.86 -2.15 1.68
N LYS A 18 11.64 -3.46 1.70
CA LYS A 18 10.30 -4.01 1.51
C LYS A 18 9.37 -3.53 2.61
N SER A 19 9.82 -3.56 3.85
CA SER A 19 9.01 -3.11 4.97
C SER A 19 8.67 -1.63 4.85
N GLN A 20 9.65 -0.82 4.45
CA GLN A 20 9.43 0.59 4.26
C GLN A 20 8.41 0.86 3.18
N TRP A 21 8.51 0.14 2.06
CA TRP A 21 7.59 0.35 0.96
C TRP A 21 6.17 -0.11 1.30
N ILE A 22 6.06 -1.24 2.02
CA ILE A 22 4.74 -1.69 2.45
C ILE A 22 4.13 -0.67 3.41
N ALA A 23 4.92 -0.16 4.35
CA ALA A 23 4.43 0.87 5.27
C ALA A 23 4.02 2.13 4.52
N GLN A 24 4.78 2.50 3.49
CA GLN A 24 4.46 3.68 2.70
C GLN A 24 3.18 3.48 1.89
N VAL A 25 2.99 2.29 1.33
CA VAL A 25 1.75 1.97 0.61
C VAL A 25 0.56 2.08 1.56
N LYS A 26 0.68 1.53 2.75
CA LYS A 26 -0.40 1.60 3.74
C LYS A 26 -0.67 3.04 4.16
N ASP A 27 0.38 3.83 4.33
CA ASP A 27 0.23 5.23 4.70
C ASP A 27 -0.47 6.01 3.59
N THR A 28 -0.06 5.79 2.34
CA THR A 28 -0.67 6.45 1.20
C THR A 28 -2.14 6.09 1.10
N ALA A 29 -2.47 4.79 1.22
CA ALA A 29 -3.86 4.35 1.18
C ALA A 29 -4.66 4.99 2.31
N GLY A 30 -4.08 5.04 3.51
CA GLY A 30 -4.74 5.65 4.65
C GLY A 30 -5.04 7.13 4.42
N LYS A 31 -4.08 7.85 3.87
CA LYS A 31 -4.27 9.27 3.59
C LYS A 31 -5.35 9.50 2.53
N LEU A 32 -5.35 8.66 1.49
CA LEU A 32 -6.36 8.79 0.44
C LEU A 32 -7.74 8.44 0.95
N LEU A 33 -7.83 7.38 1.78
CA LEU A 33 -9.12 7.00 2.36
C LEU A 33 -9.62 8.04 3.35
N ALA A 34 -8.71 8.68 4.08
CA ALA A 34 -9.09 9.69 5.06
C ALA A 34 -9.81 10.86 4.42
N GLN A 35 -9.52 11.14 3.16
CA GLN A 35 -10.17 12.25 2.47
C GLN A 35 -11.68 12.08 2.38
N THR A 36 -12.16 10.83 2.42
CA THR A 36 -13.60 10.57 2.32
C THR A 36 -14.17 9.84 3.53
N ASP A 37 -13.37 9.64 4.58
CA ASP A 37 -13.86 8.96 5.78
C ASP A 37 -15.04 9.69 6.40
N TRP A 38 -15.06 11.03 6.33
CA TRP A 38 -16.15 11.80 6.87
C TRP A 38 -17.49 11.45 6.22
N MET A 39 -17.45 11.00 4.97
CA MET A 39 -18.67 10.61 4.28
C MET A 39 -19.25 9.32 4.86
N ILE A 40 -18.36 8.41 5.30
CA ILE A 40 -18.81 7.18 5.94
C ILE A 40 -19.45 7.49 7.28
N VAL A 41 -18.83 8.37 8.06
CA VAL A 41 -19.39 8.79 9.33
C VAL A 41 -20.74 9.44 9.10
N ARG A 42 -20.86 10.31 8.10
CA ARG A 42 -22.11 10.97 7.79
C ARG A 42 -23.19 9.97 7.41
N LYS A 43 -22.81 8.92 6.66
CA LYS A 43 -23.78 7.90 6.28
C LYS A 43 -24.38 7.24 7.51
N TYR A 44 -23.53 6.90 8.49
CA TYR A 44 -24.01 6.23 9.69
C TYR A 44 -24.78 7.17 10.62
N GLU A 45 -24.37 8.43 10.71
CA GLU A 45 -25.01 9.36 11.62
C GLU A 45 -26.26 10.00 11.06
N ARG A 46 -26.25 10.30 9.75
CA ARG A 46 -27.33 11.08 9.15
C ARG A 46 -28.03 10.34 8.01
N LYS A 47 -27.61 9.11 7.76
CA LYS A 47 -28.20 8.28 6.70
C LYS A 47 -28.13 8.93 5.34
N VAL A 48 -27.08 9.70 5.10
CA VAL A 48 -26.83 10.30 3.79
C VAL A 48 -26.01 9.33 2.97
N ALA A 49 -26.51 8.96 1.78
CA ALA A 49 -25.83 7.99 0.95
C ALA A 49 -24.47 8.50 0.48
N ILE A 50 -23.51 7.59 0.36
CA ILE A 50 -22.20 7.91 -0.17
C ILE A 50 -22.30 7.89 -1.69
N PRO A 51 -21.79 8.93 -2.39
CA PRO A 51 -21.82 8.92 -3.86
C PRO A 51 -21.11 7.69 -4.42
N GLU A 52 -21.67 7.15 -5.50
CA GLU A 52 -21.10 5.94 -6.10
C GLU A 52 -19.66 6.12 -6.53
N ALA A 53 -19.32 7.31 -7.02
CA ALA A 53 -17.95 7.59 -7.44
C ALA A 53 -16.98 7.48 -6.26
N VAL A 54 -17.42 7.89 -5.08
CA VAL A 54 -16.58 7.79 -3.88
C VAL A 54 -16.42 6.33 -3.47
N VAL A 55 -17.49 5.54 -3.52
CA VAL A 55 -17.42 4.13 -3.20
C VAL A 55 -16.45 3.43 -4.14
N ALA A 56 -16.53 3.71 -5.42
CA ALA A 56 -15.67 3.10 -6.42
C ALA A 56 -14.21 3.51 -6.19
N LYS A 57 -13.98 4.79 -5.87
CA LYS A 57 -12.62 5.26 -5.63
C LYS A 57 -12.01 4.59 -4.39
N ARG A 58 -12.80 4.47 -3.31
CA ARG A 58 -12.30 3.81 -2.11
C ARG A 58 -11.97 2.35 -2.38
N ALA A 59 -12.82 1.66 -3.17
CA ALA A 59 -12.55 0.27 -3.53
C ALA A 59 -11.28 0.17 -4.35
N ALA A 60 -11.05 1.11 -5.26
CA ALA A 60 -9.85 1.11 -6.09
C ALA A 60 -8.60 1.35 -5.25
N ILE A 61 -8.67 2.24 -4.25
CA ILE A 61 -7.54 2.50 -3.36
C ILE A 61 -7.19 1.24 -2.57
N ILE A 62 -8.19 0.56 -2.03
CA ILE A 62 -7.95 -0.65 -1.26
C ILE A 62 -7.36 -1.74 -2.14
N ALA A 63 -7.90 -1.91 -3.35
CA ALA A 63 -7.41 -2.91 -4.29
C ALA A 63 -5.97 -2.64 -4.69
N GLU A 64 -5.63 -1.36 -4.92
CA GLU A 64 -4.27 -1.02 -5.32
C GLU A 64 -3.31 -1.24 -4.16
N ALA A 65 -3.70 -0.92 -2.92
CA ALA A 65 -2.86 -1.17 -1.77
C ALA A 65 -2.58 -2.67 -1.64
N ASP A 66 -3.61 -3.50 -1.78
CA ASP A 66 -3.45 -4.94 -1.69
C ASP A 66 -2.54 -5.46 -2.80
N ARG A 67 -2.72 -4.95 -4.03
CA ARG A 67 -1.89 -5.36 -5.14
C ARG A 67 -0.44 -5.01 -4.90
N LEU A 68 -0.19 -3.79 -4.43
CA LEU A 68 1.17 -3.34 -4.19
C LEU A 68 1.83 -4.12 -3.05
N GLU A 69 1.09 -4.38 -1.97
CA GLU A 69 1.64 -5.14 -0.87
C GLU A 69 2.00 -6.55 -1.29
N THR A 70 1.13 -7.19 -2.06
CA THR A 70 1.38 -8.53 -2.57
C THR A 70 2.58 -8.54 -3.51
N ALA A 71 2.63 -7.57 -4.42
CA ALA A 71 3.72 -7.50 -5.38
C ALA A 71 5.06 -7.23 -4.69
N ILE A 72 5.06 -6.33 -3.69
CA ILE A 72 6.27 -6.03 -2.95
C ILE A 72 6.75 -7.28 -2.20
N ALA A 73 5.83 -7.98 -1.56
CA ALA A 73 6.19 -9.18 -0.82
C ALA A 73 6.76 -10.26 -1.72
N ALA A 74 6.33 -10.29 -2.98
CA ALA A 74 6.77 -11.30 -3.93
C ALA A 74 8.07 -10.95 -4.65
N CYS A 75 8.59 -9.73 -4.45
CA CYS A 75 9.81 -9.32 -5.15
C CYS A 75 10.99 -10.15 -4.72
N ALA A 76 11.79 -10.57 -5.69
CA ALA A 76 12.96 -11.40 -5.42
C ALA A 76 14.21 -10.58 -5.17
N ASP A 77 14.25 -9.36 -5.69
CA ASP A 77 15.45 -8.51 -5.53
C ASP A 77 15.06 -7.04 -5.59
N VAL A 78 16.07 -6.19 -5.41
CA VAL A 78 15.85 -4.74 -5.36
C VAL A 78 15.36 -4.20 -6.69
N GLU A 79 15.83 -4.78 -7.79
CA GLU A 79 15.39 -4.35 -9.10
C GLU A 79 13.89 -4.59 -9.30
N ALA A 80 13.44 -5.78 -8.92
CA ALA A 80 12.03 -6.10 -9.03
C ALA A 80 11.20 -5.17 -8.14
N LEU A 81 11.71 -4.89 -6.95
CA LEU A 81 11.03 -3.99 -6.03
C LEU A 81 10.90 -2.59 -6.63
N ALA A 82 11.98 -2.08 -7.20
CA ALA A 82 11.94 -0.77 -7.83
C ALA A 82 10.92 -0.73 -8.96
N GLY A 83 10.83 -1.80 -9.74
CA GLY A 83 9.85 -1.87 -10.81
C GLY A 83 8.42 -1.84 -10.32
N VAL A 84 8.16 -2.47 -9.18
CA VAL A 84 6.82 -2.47 -8.60
C VAL A 84 6.45 -1.09 -8.07
N VAL A 85 7.37 -0.46 -7.33
CA VAL A 85 7.00 0.77 -6.63
C VAL A 85 6.88 1.98 -7.55
N VAL A 86 7.43 1.93 -8.76
CA VAL A 86 7.25 3.04 -9.68
C VAL A 86 5.92 2.96 -10.42
N VAL A 87 5.24 1.83 -10.38
CA VAL A 87 3.96 1.65 -11.08
C VAL A 87 2.86 1.57 -10.04
N GLN A 88 2.25 2.70 -9.74
CA GLN A 88 1.18 2.77 -8.75
C GLN A 88 0.00 3.46 -9.38
N ASN A 89 -1.17 2.86 -9.22
CA ASN A 89 -2.40 3.41 -9.76
C ASN A 89 -3.42 3.55 -8.65
N TRP A 90 -3.47 4.75 -8.08
CA TRP A 90 -4.36 5.02 -6.95
C TRP A 90 -5.71 5.58 -7.36
N GLY A 91 -6.02 5.54 -8.64
CA GLY A 91 -7.32 5.99 -9.11
C GLY A 91 -7.43 7.49 -9.25
N GLU A 92 -6.31 8.17 -9.37
CA GLU A 92 -6.32 9.64 -9.50
C GLU A 92 -6.13 10.14 -10.91
#